data_e79628dc24b2638ae5f80e0b4c81d2e4
#
_entry.id   e79628dc24b2638ae5f80e0b4c81d2e4
#
_cell.length_a   1.000
_cell.length_b   1.000
_cell.length_c   1.000
_cell.angle_alpha   90.00
_cell.angle_beta   90.00
_cell.angle_gamma   90.00
#
_symmetry.space_group_name_H-M   'P 1'
#
loop_
_entity.id
_entity.type
_entity.pdbx_description
1 polymer ?
#
loop_
_entity_poly.entity_id
_entity_poly.type
_entity_poly.pdbx_seq_one_letter_code
_entity_poly.pdbx_strand_id
1 'polypeptide(L)'
;MKILLLAFACLISFSATAQKLQYVDAVELGIHGHTQKSEKYPYYRFDYTPYGFEKGVVGHSKKSTGLYVVFKTNSSQIAASWENVPHRMGDNMTGITQHGLDLYIKKDGEWKFASVGRVSTLPEKNKRSKVLVKNMAEGEKECLLYLPLWCELKSLKIGIDESATIQGLPSPLRHKVIVHGSSITHGASASRPGLSYPAMLTRNLGIDFVNFGFSGLCKMQPQFLEFLKQCEADAFLFDAFSNPTLAQVESRLENFVAELVKAHPNKPLIFLQSPCDLDSRFNVEKYGRRAAINGTADQIMKRLCKQYKDVYFLSVENVLGVDGTIDNSHPTDLGFYRFVEAYQPKIAKILKKYKIK
;
A
#
# COMPACT_ATOMS: atom_id res chain seq x y z
N MET A 1 21.22 63.47 39.27
CA MET A 1 20.00 63.40 38.44
C MET A 1 19.99 62.04 37.73
N LYS A 2 19.30 61.03 38.28
CA LYS A 2 19.23 59.67 37.72
C LYS A 2 17.94 59.57 36.90
N ILE A 3 18.04 59.35 35.58
CA ILE A 3 16.92 59.15 34.69
C ILE A 3 16.58 57.67 34.73
N LEU A 4 15.37 57.36 35.22
CA LEU A 4 14.81 56.02 35.24
C LEU A 4 14.07 55.78 33.91
N LEU A 5 14.62 54.93 33.02
CA LEU A 5 13.93 54.48 31.83
C LEU A 5 12.99 53.32 32.23
N LEU A 6 11.68 53.57 32.22
CA LEU A 6 10.66 52.51 32.28
C LEU A 6 10.52 51.89 30.87
N ALA A 7 10.97 50.63 30.70
CA ALA A 7 10.68 49.84 29.53
C ALA A 7 9.28 49.21 29.74
N PHE A 8 8.31 49.65 28.92
CA PHE A 8 6.96 49.05 28.84
C PHE A 8 7.03 47.80 27.94
N ALA A 9 7.13 46.63 28.55
CA ALA A 9 7.00 45.36 27.81
C ALA A 9 5.52 45.07 27.54
N CYS A 10 5.06 45.33 26.31
CA CYS A 10 3.77 44.84 25.84
C CYS A 10 3.79 43.30 25.74
N LEU A 11 3.30 42.63 26.74
CA LEU A 11 2.95 41.20 26.68
C LEU A 11 1.72 41.04 25.79
N ILE A 12 1.93 40.76 24.51
CA ILE A 12 0.86 40.28 23.62
C ILE A 12 0.58 38.85 24.03
N SER A 13 -0.44 38.64 24.84
CA SER A 13 -0.99 37.33 25.17
C SER A 13 -1.70 36.79 23.94
N PHE A 14 -1.02 35.97 23.17
CA PHE A 14 -1.72 35.12 22.16
C PHE A 14 -2.57 34.11 22.93
N SER A 15 -3.84 34.42 23.13
CA SER A 15 -4.83 33.42 23.52
C SER A 15 -4.97 32.44 22.36
N ALA A 16 -4.27 31.31 22.42
CA ALA A 16 -4.52 30.19 21.51
C ALA A 16 -5.90 29.61 21.84
N THR A 17 -6.96 30.19 21.28
CA THR A 17 -8.25 29.53 21.23
C THR A 17 -8.07 28.25 20.45
N ALA A 18 -8.40 27.09 21.08
CA ALA A 18 -8.39 25.82 20.39
C ALA A 18 -9.34 25.91 19.18
N GLN A 19 -8.75 25.92 18.00
CA GLN A 19 -9.49 26.10 16.74
C GLN A 19 -10.45 24.92 16.59
N LYS A 20 -11.74 25.21 16.50
CA LYS A 20 -12.80 24.21 16.42
C LYS A 20 -12.72 23.46 15.09
N LEU A 21 -12.90 22.14 15.12
CA LEU A 21 -12.82 21.27 13.96
C LEU A 21 -14.22 20.83 13.52
N GLN A 22 -14.43 20.84 12.20
CA GLN A 22 -15.51 20.09 11.56
C GLN A 22 -14.95 18.79 10.97
N TYR A 23 -15.77 17.74 10.93
CA TYR A 23 -15.38 16.42 10.46
C TYR A 23 -16.27 15.97 9.31
N VAL A 24 -15.66 15.54 8.21
CA VAL A 24 -16.31 14.99 7.02
C VAL A 24 -15.98 13.50 6.91
N ASP A 25 -16.97 12.67 6.57
CA ASP A 25 -16.77 11.24 6.38
C ASP A 25 -15.89 10.97 5.16
N ALA A 26 -14.90 10.09 5.30
CA ALA A 26 -13.99 9.75 4.22
C ALA A 26 -14.70 9.08 3.02
N VAL A 27 -15.84 8.41 3.26
CA VAL A 27 -16.65 7.81 2.18
C VAL A 27 -17.24 8.89 1.27
N GLU A 28 -17.66 10.03 1.85
CA GLU A 28 -18.17 11.18 1.08
C GLU A 28 -17.08 11.84 0.22
N LEU A 29 -15.83 11.80 0.67
CA LEU A 29 -14.67 12.30 -0.08
C LEU A 29 -14.21 11.36 -1.20
N GLY A 30 -14.64 10.10 -1.15
CA GLY A 30 -14.25 9.05 -2.08
C GLY A 30 -13.02 8.26 -1.62
N ILE A 31 -13.18 6.94 -1.57
CA ILE A 31 -12.10 6.00 -1.25
C ILE A 31 -11.63 5.36 -2.55
N HIS A 32 -10.32 5.33 -2.74
CA HIS A 32 -9.63 4.80 -3.91
C HIS A 32 -8.75 3.60 -3.56
N GLY A 33 -8.14 2.97 -4.57
CA GLY A 33 -7.24 1.81 -4.39
C GLY A 33 -7.97 0.46 -4.30
N HIS A 34 -9.26 0.41 -4.62
CA HIS A 34 -10.01 -0.83 -4.67
C HIS A 34 -9.63 -1.67 -5.90
N THR A 35 -9.44 -2.97 -5.69
CA THR A 35 -9.37 -3.92 -6.81
C THR A 35 -10.72 -3.95 -7.54
N GLN A 36 -11.79 -4.05 -6.76
CA GLN A 36 -13.16 -3.94 -7.21
C GLN A 36 -13.96 -3.19 -6.13
N LYS A 37 -14.50 -2.02 -6.47
CA LYS A 37 -15.23 -1.18 -5.52
C LYS A 37 -16.54 -1.85 -5.10
N SER A 38 -16.84 -1.81 -3.79
CA SER A 38 -18.10 -2.27 -3.22
C SER A 38 -18.75 -1.12 -2.46
N GLU A 39 -20.00 -0.79 -2.78
CA GLU A 39 -20.77 0.21 -2.04
C GLU A 39 -21.11 -0.27 -0.62
N LYS A 40 -21.36 -1.58 -0.48
CA LYS A 40 -21.68 -2.20 0.81
C LYS A 40 -20.50 -2.18 1.78
N TYR A 41 -19.28 -2.28 1.27
CA TYR A 41 -18.05 -2.40 2.07
C TYR A 41 -17.01 -1.37 1.62
N PRO A 42 -17.19 -0.08 1.92
CA PRO A 42 -16.34 0.98 1.38
C PRO A 42 -14.86 0.88 1.80
N TYR A 43 -14.57 0.21 2.92
CA TYR A 43 -13.21 0.01 3.42
C TYR A 43 -12.62 -1.36 3.11
N TYR A 44 -13.34 -2.23 2.38
CA TYR A 44 -12.80 -3.52 1.91
C TYR A 44 -12.15 -3.34 0.54
N ARG A 45 -11.14 -4.14 0.26
CA ARG A 45 -10.44 -4.06 -1.04
C ARG A 45 -11.32 -4.51 -2.21
N PHE A 46 -12.26 -5.43 -1.95
CA PHE A 46 -13.24 -5.95 -2.90
C PHE A 46 -14.34 -6.72 -2.16
N ASP A 47 -15.43 -7.03 -2.84
CA ASP A 47 -16.44 -7.97 -2.33
C ASP A 47 -15.97 -9.40 -2.58
N TYR A 48 -15.64 -10.10 -1.51
CA TYR A 48 -15.14 -11.48 -1.55
C TYR A 48 -16.26 -12.53 -1.60
N THR A 49 -17.49 -12.14 -1.37
CA THR A 49 -18.62 -13.09 -1.15
C THR A 49 -18.91 -14.02 -2.32
N PRO A 50 -18.73 -13.63 -3.60
CA PRO A 50 -19.04 -14.51 -4.74
C PRO A 50 -18.00 -15.61 -4.99
N TYR A 51 -16.81 -15.58 -4.37
CA TYR A 51 -15.66 -16.35 -4.84
C TYR A 51 -15.31 -17.60 -4.03
N GLY A 52 -15.99 -17.88 -2.92
CA GLY A 52 -15.73 -19.05 -2.08
C GLY A 52 -14.31 -19.12 -1.50
N PHE A 53 -13.72 -17.98 -1.16
CA PHE A 53 -12.38 -17.92 -0.57
C PHE A 53 -12.30 -18.56 0.81
N GLU A 54 -11.15 -19.16 1.12
CA GLU A 54 -10.85 -19.66 2.45
C GLU A 54 -10.86 -18.55 3.53
N LYS A 55 -11.10 -18.93 4.80
CA LYS A 55 -11.23 -18.00 5.94
C LYS A 55 -10.09 -17.01 6.05
N GLY A 56 -8.86 -17.42 5.79
CA GLY A 56 -7.68 -16.54 5.82
C GLY A 56 -7.74 -15.43 4.76
N VAL A 57 -8.12 -15.77 3.54
CA VAL A 57 -8.29 -14.81 2.43
C VAL A 57 -9.42 -13.84 2.74
N VAL A 58 -10.56 -14.35 3.24
CA VAL A 58 -11.69 -13.50 3.69
C VAL A 58 -11.24 -12.50 4.75
N GLY A 59 -10.45 -12.94 5.74
CA GLY A 59 -9.89 -12.06 6.77
C GLY A 59 -9.00 -10.96 6.20
N HIS A 60 -8.18 -11.26 5.20
CA HIS A 60 -7.36 -10.25 4.53
C HIS A 60 -8.17 -9.35 3.58
N SER A 61 -9.23 -9.83 2.98
CA SER A 61 -10.08 -9.06 2.06
C SER A 61 -10.76 -7.86 2.73
N LYS A 62 -11.08 -8.02 4.02
CA LYS A 62 -11.72 -6.98 4.85
C LYS A 62 -10.77 -5.85 5.27
N LYS A 63 -9.46 -6.05 5.18
CA LYS A 63 -8.48 -5.04 5.54
C LYS A 63 -8.45 -3.91 4.52
N SER A 64 -8.20 -2.69 4.99
CA SER A 64 -8.11 -1.49 4.13
C SER A 64 -6.76 -1.33 3.40
N THR A 65 -6.05 -2.42 3.21
CA THR A 65 -4.72 -2.49 2.60
C THR A 65 -4.69 -1.81 1.23
N GLY A 66 -3.85 -0.79 1.09
CA GLY A 66 -3.67 -0.07 -0.17
C GLY A 66 -4.77 0.93 -0.50
N LEU A 67 -5.83 1.02 0.31
CA LEU A 67 -6.86 2.04 0.14
C LEU A 67 -6.34 3.42 0.58
N TYR A 68 -6.85 4.47 -0.07
CA TYR A 68 -6.47 5.84 0.21
C TYR A 68 -7.60 6.82 -0.12
N VAL A 69 -7.50 8.04 0.43
CA VAL A 69 -8.38 9.17 0.10
C VAL A 69 -7.55 10.29 -0.49
N VAL A 70 -8.02 10.90 -1.57
CA VAL A 70 -7.43 12.12 -2.13
C VAL A 70 -8.42 13.26 -1.97
N PHE A 71 -7.97 14.34 -1.39
CA PHE A 71 -8.81 15.51 -1.15
C PHE A 71 -8.01 16.81 -1.21
N LYS A 72 -8.70 17.93 -1.36
CA LYS A 72 -8.12 19.25 -1.24
C LYS A 72 -8.77 20.03 -0.12
N THR A 73 -8.01 20.90 0.52
CA THR A 73 -8.47 21.76 1.61
C THR A 73 -7.60 23.02 1.72
N ASN A 74 -8.21 24.12 2.18
CA ASN A 74 -7.50 25.34 2.55
C ASN A 74 -7.24 25.44 4.06
N SER A 75 -7.56 24.40 4.84
CA SER A 75 -7.38 24.36 6.29
C SER A 75 -5.92 24.55 6.71
N SER A 76 -5.70 25.20 7.84
CA SER A 76 -4.40 25.33 8.49
C SER A 76 -3.97 24.08 9.26
N GLN A 77 -4.92 23.16 9.51
CA GLN A 77 -4.68 21.89 10.17
C GLN A 77 -5.52 20.76 9.55
N ILE A 78 -5.02 19.53 9.67
CA ILE A 78 -5.74 18.31 9.30
C ILE A 78 -5.73 17.39 10.50
N ALA A 79 -6.91 16.92 10.90
CA ALA A 79 -7.10 15.89 11.89
C ALA A 79 -7.78 14.67 11.28
N ALA A 80 -7.74 13.56 11.98
CA ALA A 80 -8.51 12.38 11.62
C ALA A 80 -9.12 11.73 12.86
N SER A 81 -10.34 11.20 12.70
CA SER A 81 -10.98 10.33 13.67
C SER A 81 -11.32 9.02 12.97
N TRP A 82 -10.80 7.89 13.48
CA TRP A 82 -11.03 6.59 12.85
C TRP A 82 -11.26 5.49 13.89
N GLU A 83 -11.95 4.44 13.48
CA GLU A 83 -12.23 3.27 14.30
C GLU A 83 -11.85 2.00 13.54
N ASN A 84 -11.04 1.16 14.19
CA ASN A 84 -10.64 -0.15 13.69
C ASN A 84 -11.47 -1.25 14.35
N VAL A 85 -11.71 -2.36 13.63
CA VAL A 85 -12.13 -3.61 14.27
C VAL A 85 -11.00 -4.11 15.17
N PRO A 86 -11.29 -4.59 16.38
CA PRO A 86 -10.28 -5.17 17.27
C PRO A 86 -9.47 -6.24 16.55
N HIS A 87 -8.15 -6.10 16.55
CA HIS A 87 -7.24 -7.06 15.96
C HIS A 87 -5.93 -7.12 16.75
N ARG A 88 -5.41 -8.35 16.94
CA ARG A 88 -4.09 -8.53 17.57
C ARG A 88 -3.03 -8.01 16.60
N MET A 89 -2.13 -7.16 17.10
CA MET A 89 -0.99 -6.69 16.31
C MET A 89 0.03 -7.81 16.10
N GLY A 90 0.58 -7.88 14.88
CA GLY A 90 1.77 -8.68 14.61
C GLY A 90 3.01 -8.06 15.26
N ASP A 91 3.96 -8.89 15.61
CA ASP A 91 5.17 -8.52 16.35
C ASP A 91 6.29 -7.95 15.46
N ASN A 92 6.22 -8.20 14.14
CA ASN A 92 7.20 -7.72 13.16
C ASN A 92 6.75 -6.46 12.40
N MET A 93 5.75 -5.72 12.90
CA MET A 93 5.19 -4.54 12.24
C MET A 93 4.93 -3.42 13.22
N THR A 94 5.07 -2.18 12.79
CA THR A 94 4.72 -1.03 13.61
C THR A 94 3.21 -0.92 13.82
N GLY A 95 2.79 -0.33 14.94
CA GLY A 95 1.38 -0.01 15.16
C GLY A 95 0.83 0.96 14.11
N ILE A 96 1.68 1.82 13.54
CA ILE A 96 1.30 2.79 12.50
C ILE A 96 0.90 2.05 11.22
N THR A 97 1.71 1.11 10.75
CA THR A 97 1.38 0.36 9.53
C THR A 97 0.15 -0.51 9.69
N GLN A 98 -0.05 -1.06 10.91
CA GLN A 98 -1.16 -1.98 11.16
C GLN A 98 -2.50 -1.27 11.33
N HIS A 99 -2.55 -0.15 12.06
CA HIS A 99 -3.77 0.50 12.53
C HIS A 99 -3.80 2.01 12.31
N GLY A 100 -2.71 2.61 11.87
CA GLY A 100 -2.54 4.05 11.72
C GLY A 100 -2.83 4.55 10.32
N LEU A 101 -2.70 5.85 10.16
CA LEU A 101 -2.89 6.57 8.89
C LEU A 101 -1.57 7.17 8.44
N ASP A 102 -1.43 7.46 7.13
CA ASP A 102 -0.20 8.02 6.57
C ASP A 102 -0.53 9.15 5.59
N LEU A 103 -0.24 10.39 5.98
CA LEU A 103 -0.61 11.60 5.26
C LEU A 103 0.55 12.12 4.42
N TYR A 104 0.28 12.36 3.15
CA TYR A 104 1.11 13.09 2.21
C TYR A 104 0.40 14.37 1.76
N ILE A 105 1.16 15.42 1.51
CA ILE A 105 0.69 16.69 0.95
C ILE A 105 1.49 16.98 -0.31
N LYS A 106 0.81 17.41 -1.37
CA LYS A 106 1.45 17.72 -2.63
C LYS A 106 2.16 19.07 -2.55
N LYS A 107 3.43 19.09 -2.90
CA LYS A 107 4.26 20.30 -2.98
C LYS A 107 5.15 20.19 -4.21
N ASP A 108 5.17 21.23 -5.02
CA ASP A 108 5.99 21.29 -6.25
C ASP A 108 5.71 20.11 -7.21
N GLY A 109 4.45 19.69 -7.30
CA GLY A 109 4.01 18.57 -8.14
C GLY A 109 4.22 17.17 -7.54
N GLU A 110 4.92 17.05 -6.40
CA GLU A 110 5.27 15.78 -5.78
C GLU A 110 4.56 15.55 -4.44
N TRP A 111 4.24 14.30 -4.13
CA TRP A 111 3.72 13.88 -2.84
C TRP A 111 4.82 13.85 -1.79
N LYS A 112 4.81 14.80 -0.86
CA LYS A 112 5.75 14.86 0.27
C LYS A 112 5.10 14.30 1.53
N PHE A 113 5.85 13.48 2.27
CA PHE A 113 5.40 12.99 3.56
C PHE A 113 5.13 14.16 4.52
N ALA A 114 3.95 14.15 5.13
CA ALA A 114 3.54 15.19 6.06
C ALA A 114 3.45 14.68 7.50
N SER A 115 2.73 13.59 7.74
CA SER A 115 2.50 13.09 9.10
C SER A 115 1.87 11.69 9.11
N VAL A 116 1.74 11.13 10.29
CA VAL A 116 1.06 9.85 10.54
C VAL A 116 0.00 9.95 11.65
N GLY A 117 -1.06 9.20 11.50
CA GLY A 117 -2.00 8.92 12.56
C GLY A 117 -1.44 7.84 13.49
N ARG A 118 -0.70 8.25 14.53
CA ARG A 118 -0.12 7.30 15.50
C ARG A 118 -1.19 6.56 16.28
N VAL A 119 -0.94 5.32 16.57
CA VAL A 119 -1.78 4.48 17.42
C VAL A 119 -1.07 4.19 18.74
N SER A 120 -1.85 4.16 19.83
CA SER A 120 -1.35 3.65 21.09
C SER A 120 -1.25 2.13 21.00
N THR A 121 -0.22 1.56 21.62
CA THR A 121 -0.06 0.11 21.78
C THR A 121 -1.04 -0.47 22.82
N LEU A 122 -1.72 0.38 23.58
CA LEU A 122 -2.71 -0.04 24.55
C LEU A 122 -3.98 -0.56 23.84
N PRO A 123 -4.45 -1.79 24.15
CA PRO A 123 -5.52 -2.46 23.42
C PRO A 123 -6.90 -1.80 23.53
N GLU A 124 -7.08 -0.85 24.43
CA GLU A 124 -8.38 -0.38 24.89
C GLU A 124 -9.10 0.62 23.98
N LYS A 125 -8.44 1.19 22.97
CA LYS A 125 -9.07 2.23 22.13
C LYS A 125 -8.98 1.87 20.65
N ASN A 126 -10.02 1.21 20.14
CA ASN A 126 -10.16 0.99 18.69
C ASN A 126 -10.55 2.28 17.94
N LYS A 127 -11.17 3.26 18.64
CA LYS A 127 -11.53 4.59 18.14
C LYS A 127 -10.47 5.61 18.56
N ARG A 128 -9.99 6.38 17.60
CA ARG A 128 -8.91 7.36 17.76
C ARG A 128 -9.29 8.69 17.14
N SER A 129 -8.80 9.78 17.73
CA SER A 129 -8.86 11.11 17.14
C SER A 129 -7.50 11.79 17.33
N LYS A 130 -6.91 12.29 16.26
CA LYS A 130 -5.57 12.91 16.26
C LYS A 130 -5.50 14.08 15.29
N VAL A 131 -4.87 15.15 15.71
CA VAL A 131 -4.36 16.15 14.76
C VAL A 131 -3.14 15.53 14.09
N LEU A 132 -3.19 15.43 12.76
CA LEU A 132 -2.11 14.88 11.94
C LEU A 132 -1.07 15.96 11.66
N VAL A 133 -1.50 17.14 11.23
CA VAL A 133 -0.65 18.29 10.96
C VAL A 133 -1.38 19.57 11.35
N LYS A 134 -0.66 20.60 11.79
CA LYS A 134 -1.18 21.91 12.16
C LYS A 134 -0.21 23.01 11.75
N ASN A 135 -0.67 24.25 11.81
CA ASN A 135 0.09 25.45 11.45
C ASN A 135 0.62 25.40 9.99
N MET A 136 -0.19 24.84 9.08
CA MET A 136 0.12 24.86 7.67
C MET A 136 -0.02 26.28 7.10
N ALA A 137 0.76 26.60 6.09
CA ALA A 137 0.64 27.85 5.36
C ALA A 137 -0.75 28.02 4.74
N GLU A 138 -1.16 29.26 4.49
CA GLU A 138 -2.40 29.59 3.78
C GLU A 138 -2.43 29.00 2.37
N GLY A 139 -3.62 28.91 1.80
CA GLY A 139 -3.88 28.41 0.46
C GLY A 139 -4.35 26.97 0.42
N GLU A 140 -4.80 26.55 -0.75
CA GLU A 140 -5.32 25.19 -1.03
C GLU A 140 -4.18 24.16 -1.09
N LYS A 141 -4.41 22.99 -0.52
CA LYS A 141 -3.46 21.87 -0.47
C LYS A 141 -4.15 20.61 -0.98
N GLU A 142 -3.50 19.89 -1.88
CA GLU A 142 -3.89 18.53 -2.23
C GLU A 142 -3.27 17.55 -1.24
N CYS A 143 -4.08 16.64 -0.72
CA CYS A 143 -3.73 15.68 0.32
C CYS A 143 -4.02 14.25 -0.14
N LEU A 144 -3.12 13.32 0.20
CA LEU A 144 -3.25 11.90 -0.01
C LEU A 144 -3.11 11.20 1.33
N LEU A 145 -4.17 10.54 1.78
CA LEU A 145 -4.22 9.85 3.07
C LEU A 145 -4.34 8.35 2.85
N TYR A 146 -3.26 7.59 3.10
CA TYR A 146 -3.31 6.13 3.08
C TYR A 146 -3.95 5.58 4.34
N LEU A 147 -4.76 4.54 4.16
CA LEU A 147 -5.45 3.81 5.20
C LEU A 147 -4.54 2.71 5.78
N PRO A 148 -4.90 2.16 6.97
CA PRO A 148 -4.12 1.07 7.57
C PRO A 148 -3.97 -0.15 6.67
N LEU A 149 -2.80 -0.80 6.69
CA LEU A 149 -2.55 -1.98 5.86
C LEU A 149 -3.09 -3.28 6.48
N TRP A 150 -3.22 -3.35 7.81
CA TRP A 150 -3.38 -4.65 8.48
C TRP A 150 -4.65 -4.82 9.30
N CYS A 151 -5.52 -3.81 9.36
CA CYS A 151 -6.78 -3.91 10.08
C CYS A 151 -8.00 -3.66 9.19
N GLU A 152 -9.14 -4.15 9.64
CA GLU A 152 -10.45 -3.78 9.14
C GLU A 152 -10.82 -2.42 9.73
N LEU A 153 -11.12 -1.45 8.88
CA LEU A 153 -11.53 -0.11 9.27
C LEU A 153 -13.07 -0.03 9.29
N LYS A 154 -13.63 0.45 10.38
CA LYS A 154 -15.07 0.66 10.51
C LYS A 154 -15.52 2.05 10.06
N SER A 155 -14.71 3.07 10.36
CA SER A 155 -15.02 4.45 10.03
C SER A 155 -13.76 5.29 9.95
N LEU A 156 -13.80 6.32 9.12
CA LEU A 156 -12.78 7.36 9.04
C LEU A 156 -13.45 8.70 8.76
N LYS A 157 -13.13 9.71 9.56
CA LYS A 157 -13.53 11.08 9.34
C LYS A 157 -12.30 11.97 9.29
N ILE A 158 -12.26 12.90 8.36
CA ILE A 158 -11.19 13.89 8.20
C ILE A 158 -11.67 15.19 8.82
N GLY A 159 -10.89 15.72 9.77
CA GLY A 159 -11.16 16.96 10.47
C GLY A 159 -10.35 18.11 9.89
N ILE A 160 -11.00 19.23 9.68
CA ILE A 160 -10.44 20.50 9.22
C ILE A 160 -10.94 21.64 10.07
N ASP A 161 -10.34 22.82 9.97
CA ASP A 161 -10.84 24.03 10.63
C ASP A 161 -12.31 24.31 10.26
N GLU A 162 -13.13 24.73 11.22
CA GLU A 162 -14.57 24.93 11.02
C GLU A 162 -14.88 25.91 9.87
N SER A 163 -14.01 26.90 9.64
CA SER A 163 -14.14 27.88 8.55
C SER A 163 -13.52 27.43 7.22
N ALA A 164 -12.84 26.29 7.20
CA ALA A 164 -12.16 25.79 6.00
C ALA A 164 -13.09 24.93 5.14
N THR A 165 -12.69 24.74 3.88
CA THR A 165 -13.36 23.85 2.94
C THR A 165 -12.58 22.57 2.75
N ILE A 166 -13.28 21.48 2.46
CA ILE A 166 -12.72 20.20 2.02
C ILE A 166 -13.53 19.64 0.87
N GLN A 167 -12.86 19.10 -0.12
CA GLN A 167 -13.47 18.46 -1.26
C GLN A 167 -12.71 17.19 -1.62
N GLY A 168 -13.42 16.07 -1.77
CA GLY A 168 -12.85 14.86 -2.34
C GLY A 168 -12.44 15.08 -3.80
N LEU A 169 -11.32 14.52 -4.17
CA LEU A 169 -10.83 14.54 -5.54
C LEU A 169 -11.03 13.17 -6.20
N PRO A 170 -11.33 13.09 -7.50
CA PRO A 170 -11.21 11.84 -8.22
C PRO A 170 -9.78 11.35 -8.11
N SER A 171 -9.56 10.03 -8.29
CA SER A 171 -8.18 9.54 -8.36
C SER A 171 -7.42 10.32 -9.43
N PRO A 172 -6.29 10.95 -9.13
CA PRO A 172 -5.48 11.63 -10.12
C PRO A 172 -4.79 10.66 -11.08
N LEU A 173 -4.94 9.36 -10.84
CA LEU A 173 -4.26 8.27 -11.50
C LEU A 173 -5.14 7.71 -12.62
N ARG A 174 -4.64 7.73 -13.85
CA ARG A 174 -5.41 7.36 -15.05
C ARG A 174 -5.38 5.87 -15.37
N HIS A 175 -4.33 5.19 -14.90
CA HIS A 175 -4.07 3.78 -15.18
C HIS A 175 -4.10 2.97 -13.90
N LYS A 176 -4.58 1.74 -13.99
CA LYS A 176 -4.65 0.79 -12.89
C LYS A 176 -3.75 -0.42 -13.16
N VAL A 177 -2.85 -0.70 -12.22
CA VAL A 177 -2.05 -1.93 -12.17
C VAL A 177 -2.44 -2.72 -10.93
N ILE A 178 -3.02 -3.91 -11.08
CA ILE A 178 -3.30 -4.77 -9.93
C ILE A 178 -2.02 -5.48 -9.51
N VAL A 179 -1.64 -5.30 -8.24
CA VAL A 179 -0.45 -5.91 -7.66
C VAL A 179 -0.85 -7.07 -6.78
N HIS A 180 -0.91 -8.29 -7.34
CA HIS A 180 -1.23 -9.50 -6.59
C HIS A 180 0.02 -10.15 -6.03
N GLY A 181 0.03 -10.41 -4.70
CA GLY A 181 1.23 -10.95 -4.11
C GLY A 181 1.12 -11.38 -2.65
N SER A 182 2.28 -11.59 -2.06
CA SER A 182 2.51 -12.13 -0.73
C SER A 182 2.34 -11.08 0.39
N SER A 183 2.90 -11.38 1.57
CA SER A 183 3.07 -10.42 2.67
C SER A 183 3.93 -9.22 2.28
N ILE A 184 4.87 -9.37 1.34
CA ILE A 184 5.71 -8.27 0.84
C ILE A 184 4.84 -7.27 0.09
N THR A 185 3.98 -7.73 -0.80
CA THR A 185 2.98 -6.89 -1.48
C THR A 185 2.00 -6.26 -0.50
N HIS A 186 1.51 -7.02 0.49
CA HIS A 186 0.62 -6.52 1.53
C HIS A 186 1.25 -5.36 2.33
N GLY A 187 2.59 -5.31 2.40
CA GLY A 187 3.37 -4.27 3.08
C GLY A 187 3.78 -4.66 4.49
N ALA A 188 3.99 -5.98 4.75
CA ALA A 188 4.52 -6.44 6.03
C ALA A 188 5.87 -5.77 6.30
N SER A 189 6.01 -5.26 7.52
CA SER A 189 7.21 -4.60 8.07
C SER A 189 7.58 -3.24 7.47
N ALA A 190 6.77 -2.69 6.53
CA ALA A 190 6.83 -1.26 6.26
C ALA A 190 6.52 -0.49 7.54
N SER A 191 7.22 0.58 7.85
CA SER A 191 7.00 1.35 9.09
C SER A 191 5.67 2.10 9.10
N ARG A 192 5.09 2.40 7.92
CA ARG A 192 3.82 3.11 7.71
C ARG A 192 3.21 2.76 6.35
N PRO A 193 1.89 2.93 6.16
CA PRO A 193 1.17 2.47 4.98
C PRO A 193 1.75 2.89 3.63
N GLY A 194 2.16 4.13 3.48
CA GLY A 194 2.70 4.66 2.24
C GLY A 194 4.10 4.16 1.88
N LEU A 195 4.76 3.36 2.73
CA LEU A 195 6.06 2.75 2.43
C LEU A 195 5.95 1.29 1.94
N SER A 196 4.74 0.72 1.81
CA SER A 196 4.59 -0.50 1.02
C SER A 196 5.00 -0.23 -0.44
N TYR A 197 5.65 -1.19 -1.11
CA TYR A 197 6.17 -0.94 -2.46
C TYR A 197 5.08 -0.57 -3.49
N PRO A 198 3.82 -1.10 -3.44
CA PRO A 198 2.78 -0.62 -4.33
C PRO A 198 2.46 0.86 -4.13
N ALA A 199 2.39 1.34 -2.87
CA ALA A 199 2.16 2.75 -2.58
C ALA A 199 3.33 3.64 -3.01
N MET A 200 4.57 3.16 -2.91
CA MET A 200 5.74 3.87 -3.42
C MET A 200 5.71 3.97 -4.94
N LEU A 201 5.45 2.86 -5.65
CA LEU A 201 5.31 2.84 -7.11
C LEU A 201 4.19 3.78 -7.58
N THR A 202 3.05 3.81 -6.88
CA THR A 202 1.94 4.72 -7.17
C THR A 202 2.39 6.18 -7.14
N ARG A 203 3.05 6.62 -6.08
CA ARG A 203 3.52 8.01 -5.98
C ARG A 203 4.64 8.35 -6.96
N ASN A 204 5.54 7.42 -7.22
CA ASN A 204 6.69 7.65 -8.07
C ASN A 204 6.33 7.68 -9.57
N LEU A 205 5.36 6.87 -9.99
CA LEU A 205 5.01 6.70 -11.40
C LEU A 205 3.69 7.39 -11.81
N GLY A 206 2.90 7.87 -10.84
CA GLY A 206 1.59 8.46 -11.14
C GLY A 206 0.57 7.45 -11.69
N ILE A 207 0.73 6.17 -11.38
CA ILE A 207 -0.12 5.05 -11.81
C ILE A 207 -0.68 4.37 -10.57
N ASP A 208 -1.96 3.97 -10.57
CA ASP A 208 -2.59 3.31 -9.43
C ASP A 208 -2.14 1.84 -9.32
N PHE A 209 -1.11 1.58 -8.53
CA PHE A 209 -0.66 0.24 -8.17
C PHE A 209 -1.52 -0.28 -7.02
N VAL A 210 -2.67 -0.84 -7.37
CA VAL A 210 -3.68 -1.35 -6.43
C VAL A 210 -3.14 -2.55 -5.67
N ASN A 211 -3.01 -2.42 -4.36
CA ASN A 211 -2.45 -3.46 -3.51
C ASN A 211 -3.42 -4.63 -3.30
N PHE A 212 -3.15 -5.75 -3.95
CA PHE A 212 -3.87 -7.01 -3.81
C PHE A 212 -2.96 -8.10 -3.19
N GLY A 213 -2.24 -7.72 -2.12
CA GLY A 213 -1.37 -8.62 -1.36
C GLY A 213 -2.13 -9.43 -0.32
N PHE A 214 -1.77 -10.71 -0.16
CA PHE A 214 -2.35 -11.67 0.78
C PHE A 214 -1.26 -12.42 1.52
N SER A 215 -0.92 -11.94 2.71
CA SER A 215 0.16 -12.49 3.54
C SER A 215 0.01 -13.99 3.80
N GLY A 216 1.00 -14.78 3.37
CA GLY A 216 1.01 -16.24 3.52
C GLY A 216 0.06 -17.00 2.59
N LEU A 217 -0.78 -16.31 1.81
CA LEU A 217 -1.90 -16.92 1.09
C LEU A 217 -1.85 -16.74 -0.43
N CYS A 218 -0.85 -16.05 -0.97
CA CYS A 218 -0.68 -15.91 -2.43
C CYS A 218 0.00 -17.15 -2.99
N LYS A 219 -0.79 -18.14 -3.46
CA LYS A 219 -0.29 -19.46 -3.91
C LYS A 219 -0.89 -19.88 -5.26
N MET A 220 -1.28 -18.92 -6.09
CA MET A 220 -1.93 -19.15 -7.41
C MET A 220 -3.16 -20.09 -7.30
N GLN A 221 -4.00 -19.90 -6.27
CA GLN A 221 -5.21 -20.68 -6.06
C GLN A 221 -6.24 -20.40 -7.17
N PRO A 222 -7.08 -21.39 -7.52
CA PRO A 222 -8.12 -21.21 -8.53
C PRO A 222 -9.06 -20.04 -8.24
N GLN A 223 -9.41 -19.78 -6.97
CA GLN A 223 -10.30 -18.68 -6.58
C GLN A 223 -9.67 -17.30 -6.90
N PHE A 224 -8.36 -17.14 -6.70
CA PHE A 224 -7.68 -15.92 -7.11
C PHE A 224 -7.61 -15.78 -8.63
N LEU A 225 -7.41 -16.89 -9.34
CA LEU A 225 -7.42 -16.87 -10.80
C LEU A 225 -8.78 -16.41 -11.32
N GLU A 226 -9.88 -16.98 -10.83
CA GLU A 226 -11.24 -16.60 -11.24
C GLU A 226 -11.56 -15.13 -10.90
N PHE A 227 -11.12 -14.64 -9.75
CA PHE A 227 -11.26 -13.24 -9.41
C PHE A 227 -10.44 -12.34 -10.35
N LEU A 228 -9.16 -12.64 -10.55
CA LEU A 228 -8.26 -11.83 -11.36
C LEU A 228 -8.68 -11.78 -12.83
N LYS A 229 -9.27 -12.84 -13.38
CA LYS A 229 -9.82 -12.88 -14.75
C LYS A 229 -10.95 -11.86 -14.96
N GLN A 230 -11.66 -11.48 -13.90
CA GLN A 230 -12.78 -10.52 -13.95
C GLN A 230 -12.35 -9.08 -13.61
N CYS A 231 -11.10 -8.87 -13.21
CA CYS A 231 -10.63 -7.56 -12.80
C CYS A 231 -10.36 -6.64 -13.99
N GLU A 232 -10.86 -5.43 -13.90
CA GLU A 232 -10.52 -4.36 -14.84
C GLU A 232 -9.21 -3.69 -14.41
N ALA A 233 -8.16 -3.87 -15.20
CA ALA A 233 -6.87 -3.24 -15.02
C ALA A 233 -6.17 -3.04 -16.37
N ASP A 234 -5.21 -2.12 -16.42
CA ASP A 234 -4.36 -1.89 -17.61
C ASP A 234 -3.18 -2.85 -17.63
N ALA A 235 -2.74 -3.30 -16.45
CA ALA A 235 -1.63 -4.23 -16.27
C ALA A 235 -1.77 -5.02 -14.97
N PHE A 236 -0.98 -6.09 -14.84
CA PHE A 236 -0.89 -6.89 -13.63
C PHE A 236 0.57 -7.09 -13.23
N LEU A 237 0.85 -6.94 -11.94
CA LEU A 237 2.15 -7.20 -11.33
C LEU A 237 2.01 -8.30 -10.28
N PHE A 238 2.86 -9.33 -10.35
CA PHE A 238 2.75 -10.52 -9.50
C PHE A 238 4.02 -10.74 -8.67
N ASP A 239 3.90 -10.69 -7.34
CA ASP A 239 4.84 -11.28 -6.37
C ASP A 239 4.29 -12.68 -5.97
N ALA A 240 4.36 -13.63 -6.90
CA ALA A 240 3.61 -14.89 -6.81
C ALA A 240 4.40 -16.06 -6.22
N PHE A 241 5.73 -15.93 -5.99
CA PHE A 241 6.59 -17.06 -5.65
C PHE A 241 7.03 -17.11 -4.19
N SER A 242 6.57 -16.16 -3.35
CA SER A 242 6.97 -16.09 -1.93
C SER A 242 6.23 -17.10 -1.04
N ASN A 243 4.99 -17.47 -1.37
CA ASN A 243 4.14 -18.30 -0.52
C ASN A 243 3.89 -19.73 -1.02
N PRO A 244 3.95 -20.07 -2.33
CA PRO A 244 3.67 -21.42 -2.79
C PRO A 244 4.80 -22.38 -2.40
N THR A 245 4.45 -23.66 -2.30
CA THR A 245 5.42 -24.76 -2.28
C THR A 245 5.95 -25.01 -3.70
N LEU A 246 7.06 -25.76 -3.82
CA LEU A 246 7.61 -26.16 -5.11
C LEU A 246 6.53 -26.86 -5.96
N ALA A 247 5.85 -27.88 -5.40
CA ALA A 247 4.79 -28.61 -6.09
C ALA A 247 3.62 -27.69 -6.56
N GLN A 248 3.31 -26.64 -5.80
CA GLN A 248 2.30 -25.66 -6.23
C GLN A 248 2.77 -24.78 -7.39
N VAL A 249 4.05 -24.42 -7.44
CA VAL A 249 4.62 -23.72 -8.60
C VAL A 249 4.56 -24.60 -9.84
N GLU A 250 5.03 -25.85 -9.72
CA GLU A 250 5.05 -26.84 -10.82
C GLU A 250 3.66 -27.11 -11.37
N SER A 251 2.65 -27.27 -10.50
CA SER A 251 1.30 -27.67 -10.90
C SER A 251 0.38 -26.52 -11.31
N ARG A 252 0.68 -25.26 -10.90
CA ARG A 252 -0.27 -24.15 -11.08
C ARG A 252 0.20 -23.04 -12.00
N LEU A 253 1.52 -22.76 -12.06
CA LEU A 253 2.04 -21.55 -12.69
C LEU A 253 1.67 -21.46 -14.17
N GLU A 254 1.83 -22.55 -14.95
CA GLU A 254 1.54 -22.53 -16.38
C GLU A 254 0.06 -22.23 -16.67
N ASN A 255 -0.84 -22.94 -15.99
CA ASN A 255 -2.27 -22.71 -16.14
C ASN A 255 -2.69 -21.30 -15.66
N PHE A 256 -2.11 -20.82 -14.56
CA PHE A 256 -2.38 -19.49 -14.02
C PHE A 256 -2.03 -18.40 -15.04
N VAL A 257 -0.84 -18.49 -15.66
CA VAL A 257 -0.42 -17.55 -16.70
C VAL A 257 -1.26 -17.67 -17.96
N ALA A 258 -1.52 -18.89 -18.45
CA ALA A 258 -2.27 -19.12 -19.68
C ALA A 258 -3.70 -18.55 -19.60
N GLU A 259 -4.40 -18.81 -18.49
CA GLU A 259 -5.75 -18.32 -18.28
C GLU A 259 -5.80 -16.80 -18.11
N LEU A 260 -4.81 -16.18 -17.45
CA LEU A 260 -4.72 -14.72 -17.36
C LEU A 260 -4.43 -14.05 -18.71
N VAL A 261 -3.54 -14.62 -19.53
CA VAL A 261 -3.28 -14.13 -20.89
C VAL A 261 -4.55 -14.18 -21.73
N LYS A 262 -5.32 -15.26 -21.63
CA LYS A 262 -6.60 -15.41 -22.33
C LYS A 262 -7.65 -14.39 -21.86
N ALA A 263 -7.73 -14.14 -20.56
CA ALA A 263 -8.68 -13.20 -19.98
C ALA A 263 -8.31 -11.73 -20.26
N HIS A 264 -7.02 -11.41 -20.38
CA HIS A 264 -6.51 -10.06 -20.52
C HIS A 264 -5.63 -9.89 -21.77
N PRO A 265 -6.18 -10.04 -22.98
CA PRO A 265 -5.41 -9.91 -24.20
C PRO A 265 -4.80 -8.51 -24.34
N ASN A 266 -3.53 -8.47 -24.79
CA ASN A 266 -2.74 -7.25 -24.97
C ASN A 266 -2.49 -6.42 -23.68
N LYS A 267 -2.61 -7.01 -22.49
CA LYS A 267 -2.24 -6.38 -21.22
C LYS A 267 -0.98 -7.03 -20.65
N PRO A 268 0.00 -6.26 -20.18
CA PRO A 268 1.22 -6.84 -19.63
C PRO A 268 0.97 -7.54 -18.30
N LEU A 269 1.43 -8.78 -18.20
CA LEU A 269 1.48 -9.61 -17.01
C LEU A 269 2.95 -9.67 -16.55
N ILE A 270 3.30 -8.97 -15.48
CA ILE A 270 4.68 -8.81 -15.02
C ILE A 270 4.87 -9.63 -13.75
N PHE A 271 5.72 -10.65 -13.79
CA PHE A 271 6.05 -11.50 -12.64
C PHE A 271 7.40 -11.09 -12.06
N LEU A 272 7.46 -10.96 -10.73
CA LEU A 272 8.67 -10.67 -10.00
C LEU A 272 9.20 -11.95 -9.35
N GLN A 273 10.50 -12.19 -9.44
CA GLN A 273 11.15 -13.23 -8.66
C GLN A 273 11.05 -12.90 -7.17
N SER A 274 10.77 -13.91 -6.34
CA SER A 274 10.78 -13.73 -4.89
C SER A 274 12.16 -13.36 -4.40
N PRO A 275 12.25 -12.38 -3.47
CA PRO A 275 13.50 -12.10 -2.79
C PRO A 275 14.05 -13.38 -2.14
N CYS A 276 15.32 -13.67 -2.42
CA CYS A 276 16.06 -14.73 -1.77
C CYS A 276 17.30 -14.08 -1.18
N ASP A 277 17.23 -13.75 0.11
CA ASP A 277 18.27 -12.98 0.77
C ASP A 277 19.49 -13.85 1.07
N LEU A 278 20.67 -13.23 0.98
CA LEU A 278 21.95 -13.88 1.31
C LEU A 278 22.00 -14.35 2.76
N ASP A 279 21.37 -13.63 3.68
CA ASP A 279 21.33 -13.96 5.11
C ASP A 279 20.52 -15.24 5.40
N SER A 280 19.58 -15.60 4.52
CA SER A 280 18.86 -16.87 4.64
C SER A 280 19.78 -18.11 4.48
N ARG A 281 21.02 -17.91 3.99
CA ARG A 281 22.04 -18.99 3.88
C ARG A 281 22.45 -19.59 5.23
N PHE A 282 22.29 -18.87 6.34
CA PHE A 282 22.50 -19.44 7.68
C PHE A 282 21.46 -20.52 8.03
N ASN A 283 20.29 -20.47 7.42
CA ASN A 283 19.30 -21.56 7.46
C ASN A 283 19.33 -22.30 6.12
N VAL A 284 20.19 -23.29 6.00
CA VAL A 284 20.45 -24.06 4.76
C VAL A 284 19.16 -24.66 4.18
N GLU A 285 18.27 -25.16 5.03
CA GLU A 285 17.01 -25.75 4.59
C GLU A 285 16.05 -24.68 4.00
N LYS A 286 15.88 -23.56 4.69
CA LYS A 286 15.06 -22.44 4.22
C LYS A 286 15.61 -21.89 2.90
N TYR A 287 16.91 -21.70 2.83
CA TYR A 287 17.59 -21.24 1.61
C TYR A 287 17.41 -22.22 0.46
N GLY A 288 17.67 -23.51 0.68
CA GLY A 288 17.51 -24.55 -0.34
C GLY A 288 16.09 -24.63 -0.90
N ARG A 289 15.07 -24.57 -0.03
CA ARG A 289 13.67 -24.51 -0.48
C ARG A 289 13.38 -23.27 -1.33
N ARG A 290 13.86 -22.10 -0.92
CA ARG A 290 13.67 -20.86 -1.67
C ARG A 290 14.38 -20.88 -3.02
N ALA A 291 15.62 -21.37 -3.04
CA ALA A 291 16.41 -21.50 -4.26
C ALA A 291 15.74 -22.48 -5.26
N ALA A 292 15.21 -23.61 -4.78
CA ALA A 292 14.47 -24.55 -5.62
C ALA A 292 13.22 -23.91 -6.24
N ILE A 293 12.41 -23.21 -5.44
CA ILE A 293 11.21 -22.51 -5.93
C ILE A 293 11.59 -21.45 -6.98
N ASN A 294 12.58 -20.62 -6.71
CA ASN A 294 13.03 -19.57 -7.63
C ASN A 294 13.61 -20.17 -8.92
N GLY A 295 14.40 -21.26 -8.82
CA GLY A 295 14.97 -21.94 -9.99
C GLY A 295 13.89 -22.55 -10.89
N THR A 296 12.89 -23.22 -10.30
CA THR A 296 11.76 -23.78 -11.06
C THR A 296 10.91 -22.66 -11.69
N ALA A 297 10.59 -21.61 -10.92
CA ALA A 297 9.86 -20.45 -11.46
C ALA A 297 10.61 -19.78 -12.61
N ASP A 298 11.94 -19.60 -12.51
CA ASP A 298 12.78 -19.06 -13.59
C ASP A 298 12.70 -19.90 -14.86
N GLN A 299 12.83 -21.22 -14.76
CA GLN A 299 12.74 -22.13 -15.90
C GLN A 299 11.37 -22.06 -16.60
N ILE A 300 10.29 -22.13 -15.83
CA ILE A 300 8.91 -22.06 -16.36
C ILE A 300 8.68 -20.67 -16.98
N MET A 301 8.99 -19.59 -16.27
CA MET A 301 8.76 -18.24 -16.74
C MET A 301 9.57 -17.88 -17.99
N LYS A 302 10.81 -18.35 -18.11
CA LYS A 302 11.60 -18.20 -19.35
C LYS A 302 10.92 -18.80 -20.57
N ARG A 303 10.25 -19.94 -20.40
CA ARG A 303 9.45 -20.58 -21.47
C ARG A 303 8.18 -19.77 -21.76
N LEU A 304 7.42 -19.39 -20.72
CA LEU A 304 6.18 -18.64 -20.88
C LEU A 304 6.39 -17.25 -21.50
N CYS A 305 7.49 -16.56 -21.16
CA CYS A 305 7.86 -15.27 -21.77
C CYS A 305 8.21 -15.40 -23.28
N LYS A 306 8.66 -16.57 -23.73
CA LYS A 306 8.85 -16.85 -25.18
C LYS A 306 7.53 -17.18 -25.88
N GLN A 307 6.62 -17.84 -25.18
CA GLN A 307 5.31 -18.27 -25.68
C GLN A 307 4.31 -17.11 -25.78
N TYR A 308 4.33 -16.20 -24.81
CA TYR A 308 3.36 -15.11 -24.69
C TYR A 308 4.05 -13.75 -24.72
N LYS A 309 3.77 -12.93 -25.73
CA LYS A 309 4.40 -11.61 -25.95
C LYS A 309 4.17 -10.60 -24.81
N ASP A 310 3.06 -10.76 -24.07
CA ASP A 310 2.63 -9.84 -23.01
C ASP A 310 3.02 -10.34 -21.61
N VAL A 311 3.75 -11.44 -21.50
CA VAL A 311 4.24 -12.00 -20.23
C VAL A 311 5.70 -11.61 -20.02
N TYR A 312 6.00 -11.08 -18.85
CA TYR A 312 7.33 -10.61 -18.45
C TYR A 312 7.73 -11.23 -17.13
N PHE A 313 9.01 -11.57 -17.00
CA PHE A 313 9.60 -12.03 -15.75
C PHE A 313 10.82 -11.17 -15.40
N LEU A 314 10.79 -10.59 -14.20
CA LEU A 314 11.85 -9.73 -13.69
C LEU A 314 12.51 -10.41 -12.50
N SER A 315 13.83 -10.59 -12.61
CA SER A 315 14.68 -11.13 -11.56
C SER A 315 15.75 -10.11 -11.17
N VAL A 316 15.97 -9.94 -9.88
CA VAL A 316 17.07 -9.16 -9.30
C VAL A 316 17.62 -9.93 -8.12
N GLU A 317 18.89 -10.32 -8.22
CA GLU A 317 19.60 -10.99 -7.13
C GLU A 317 19.81 -10.03 -5.96
N ASN A 318 19.69 -10.55 -4.73
CA ASN A 318 19.89 -9.80 -3.48
C ASN A 318 19.17 -8.44 -3.44
N VAL A 319 17.98 -8.38 -3.99
CA VAL A 319 17.23 -7.12 -4.14
C VAL A 319 17.03 -6.36 -2.82
N LEU A 320 16.94 -7.06 -1.70
CA LEU A 320 16.79 -6.44 -0.37
C LEU A 320 18.14 -6.04 0.22
N GLY A 321 19.21 -6.77 -0.09
CA GLY A 321 20.56 -6.55 0.44
C GLY A 321 20.69 -6.79 1.94
N VAL A 322 21.88 -6.57 2.47
CA VAL A 322 22.15 -6.62 3.91
C VAL A 322 21.30 -5.58 4.64
N ASP A 323 20.76 -5.92 5.80
CA ASP A 323 19.87 -5.09 6.63
C ASP A 323 18.53 -4.69 5.97
N GLY A 324 18.22 -5.25 4.81
CA GLY A 324 16.97 -4.97 4.10
C GLY A 324 15.78 -5.77 4.59
N THR A 325 15.93 -6.68 5.55
CA THR A 325 14.85 -7.48 6.13
C THR A 325 14.79 -7.35 7.65
N ILE A 326 13.59 -7.58 8.22
CA ILE A 326 13.39 -7.57 9.66
C ILE A 326 13.53 -8.99 10.27
N ASP A 327 13.24 -10.01 9.47
CA ASP A 327 13.12 -11.42 9.91
C ASP A 327 13.61 -12.43 8.85
N ASN A 328 14.54 -12.03 8.01
CA ASN A 328 15.05 -12.78 6.86
C ASN A 328 13.96 -13.15 5.82
N SER A 329 12.87 -12.38 5.75
CA SER A 329 11.76 -12.58 4.79
C SER A 329 11.09 -11.29 4.39
N HIS A 330 10.72 -10.45 5.38
CA HIS A 330 9.94 -9.25 5.16
C HIS A 330 10.85 -8.02 5.08
N PRO A 331 10.70 -7.19 4.05
CA PRO A 331 11.53 -6.00 3.87
C PRO A 331 11.34 -4.98 5.00
N THR A 332 12.43 -4.41 5.49
CA THR A 332 12.41 -3.12 6.20
C THR A 332 12.08 -1.99 5.22
N ASP A 333 11.93 -0.75 5.70
CA ASP A 333 11.82 0.41 4.80
C ASP A 333 13.01 0.48 3.83
N LEU A 334 14.23 0.21 4.31
CA LEU A 334 15.42 0.13 3.46
C LEU A 334 15.28 -0.94 2.38
N GLY A 335 14.76 -2.12 2.74
CA GLY A 335 14.50 -3.20 1.79
C GLY A 335 13.44 -2.82 0.76
N PHE A 336 12.37 -2.14 1.16
CA PHE A 336 11.35 -1.65 0.23
C PHE A 336 11.90 -0.56 -0.72
N TYR A 337 12.74 0.35 -0.24
CA TYR A 337 13.41 1.34 -1.10
C TYR A 337 14.30 0.65 -2.14
N ARG A 338 15.14 -0.29 -1.74
CA ARG A 338 15.99 -1.07 -2.65
C ARG A 338 15.17 -1.87 -3.66
N PHE A 339 14.07 -2.48 -3.21
CA PHE A 339 13.15 -3.21 -4.08
C PHE A 339 12.56 -2.30 -5.15
N VAL A 340 12.05 -1.14 -4.76
CA VAL A 340 11.50 -0.16 -5.70
C VAL A 340 12.57 0.37 -6.64
N GLU A 341 13.74 0.74 -6.15
CA GLU A 341 14.87 1.22 -6.96
C GLU A 341 15.27 0.19 -8.04
N ALA A 342 15.31 -1.09 -7.69
CA ALA A 342 15.71 -2.15 -8.61
C ALA A 342 14.64 -2.50 -9.66
N TYR A 343 13.35 -2.50 -9.26
CA TYR A 343 12.26 -2.97 -10.13
C TYR A 343 11.53 -1.84 -10.86
N GLN A 344 11.39 -0.66 -10.29
CA GLN A 344 10.63 0.45 -10.87
C GLN A 344 11.06 0.81 -12.29
N PRO A 345 12.36 0.97 -12.63
CA PRO A 345 12.76 1.32 -13.99
C PRO A 345 12.38 0.23 -15.01
N LYS A 346 12.46 -1.04 -14.60
CA LYS A 346 12.12 -2.20 -15.44
C LYS A 346 10.60 -2.27 -15.67
N ILE A 347 9.81 -2.08 -14.61
CA ILE A 347 8.35 -2.03 -14.66
C ILE A 347 7.90 -0.86 -15.54
N ALA A 348 8.40 0.35 -15.31
CA ALA A 348 8.07 1.54 -16.10
C ALA A 348 8.39 1.36 -17.60
N LYS A 349 9.54 0.73 -17.92
CA LYS A 349 9.90 0.42 -19.30
C LYS A 349 8.90 -0.53 -19.97
N ILE A 350 8.37 -1.52 -19.25
CA ILE A 350 7.35 -2.44 -19.77
C ILE A 350 6.04 -1.67 -19.94
N LEU A 351 5.54 -0.97 -18.91
CA LEU A 351 4.28 -0.24 -18.96
C LEU A 351 4.24 0.78 -20.10
N LYS A 352 5.36 1.46 -20.37
CA LYS A 352 5.50 2.43 -21.47
C LYS A 352 5.24 1.81 -22.85
N LYS A 353 5.58 0.54 -23.08
CA LYS A 353 5.28 -0.17 -24.35
C LYS A 353 3.78 -0.29 -24.62
N TYR A 354 2.97 -0.30 -23.56
CA TYR A 354 1.51 -0.39 -23.60
C TYR A 354 0.83 0.98 -23.41
N LYS A 355 1.60 2.09 -23.50
CA LYS A 355 1.11 3.47 -23.31
C LYS A 355 0.56 3.75 -21.91
N ILE A 356 0.89 2.94 -20.93
CA ILE A 356 0.59 3.12 -19.51
C ILE A 356 1.69 4.01 -18.91
N LYS A 357 1.32 5.27 -18.60
CA LYS A 357 2.24 6.29 -18.08
C LYS A 357 1.49 7.42 -17.35
#